data_660bfec2656c094a772f874847a2d4bf
#
_entry.id   660bfec2656c094a772f874847a2d4bf
#
_cell.length_a   1.000
_cell.length_b   1.000
_cell.length_c   1.000
_cell.angle_alpha   90.00
_cell.angle_beta   90.00
_cell.angle_gamma   90.00
#
_symmetry.space_group_name_H-M   'P 1'
#
loop_
_entity.id
_entity.type
_entity.pdbx_description
1 polymer ?
#
loop_
_entity_poly.entity_id
_entity_poly.type
_entity_poly.pdbx_seq_one_letter_code
_entity_poly.pdbx_strand_id
1 'polypeptide(L)'
;MSDSVLPSSKSDIQSGEGVQLMVDSFYGNARLDPLLGPIFDRVIIDWQEHLPTMYQFWERLLFGYSEYSGNPFQKHLNLSLDEEHFAIWVKIFTQTIDENFSGLKAEEAKRLARNIAGSFQLRMGITPVNHDFEAVKYSRS
;
A
#
# COMPACT_ATOMS: atom_id res chain seq x y z
N MET A 1 -7.65 -29.85 17.25
CA MET A 1 -7.39 -29.48 16.98
C MET A 1 -7.01 -28.84 16.52
N SER A 2 -6.86 -28.62 16.54
CA SER A 2 -6.44 -27.95 16.26
C SER A 2 -6.20 -27.34 15.65
N ASP A 3 -6.36 -27.15 15.38
CA ASP A 3 -6.13 -26.54 14.68
C ASP A 3 -5.91 -25.48 14.67
N SER A 4 -6.17 -25.21 15.02
CA SER A 4 -6.09 -24.11 15.24
C SER A 4 -4.99 -23.55 15.21
N VAL A 5 -4.57 -23.90 15.47
CA VAL A 5 -3.53 -23.60 15.57
C VAL A 5 -2.96 -22.97 14.64
N LEU A 6 -3.39 -22.71 13.92
CA LEU A 6 -2.74 -22.42 13.01
C LEU A 6 -2.76 -21.10 12.61
N PRO A 7 -1.99 -20.26 13.12
CA PRO A 7 -1.78 -18.96 12.65
C PRO A 7 -1.43 -18.98 11.23
N SER A 8 -0.82 -20.04 10.87
CA SER A 8 -0.36 -20.10 9.52
C SER A 8 -1.42 -20.55 8.59
N SER A 9 -2.68 -20.50 8.99
CA SER A 9 -3.73 -20.86 8.08
C SER A 9 -3.86 -19.84 6.97
N LYS A 10 -3.27 -18.65 7.12
CA LYS A 10 -3.32 -17.65 6.07
C LYS A 10 -2.34 -18.00 4.97
N SER A 11 -2.78 -17.85 3.75
CA SER A 11 -1.92 -18.10 2.60
C SER A 11 -1.14 -16.86 2.23
N ASP A 12 -0.09 -17.07 1.46
CA ASP A 12 0.64 -15.96 0.90
C ASP A 12 -0.13 -15.42 -0.30
N ILE A 13 0.31 -14.27 -0.82
CA ILE A 13 -0.24 -13.70 -2.03
C ILE A 13 0.35 -14.49 -3.18
N GLN A 14 -0.47 -15.28 -3.87
CA GLN A 14 0.05 -16.23 -4.82
C GLN A 14 -0.26 -15.91 -6.26
N SER A 15 -1.25 -15.05 -6.51
CA SER A 15 -1.71 -14.86 -7.88
C SER A 15 -2.48 -13.55 -7.98
N GLY A 16 -3.02 -13.31 -9.15
CA GLY A 16 -3.86 -12.14 -9.36
C GLY A 16 -5.05 -12.09 -8.44
N GLU A 17 -5.61 -13.25 -8.08
CA GLU A 17 -6.72 -13.25 -7.14
C GLU A 17 -6.28 -12.76 -5.77
N GLY A 18 -5.09 -13.13 -5.35
CA GLY A 18 -4.56 -12.63 -4.10
C GLY A 18 -4.32 -11.13 -4.14
N VAL A 19 -3.82 -10.64 -5.27
CA VAL A 19 -3.64 -9.21 -5.43
C VAL A 19 -4.97 -8.48 -5.37
N GLN A 20 -6.01 -9.01 -6.01
CA GLN A 20 -7.31 -8.38 -5.95
C GLN A 20 -7.85 -8.34 -4.53
N LEU A 21 -7.70 -9.43 -3.79
CA LEU A 21 -8.14 -9.44 -2.41
C LEU A 21 -7.39 -8.41 -1.59
N MET A 22 -6.07 -8.31 -1.80
CA MET A 22 -5.25 -7.35 -1.08
C MET A 22 -5.72 -5.92 -1.35
N VAL A 23 -5.88 -5.57 -2.63
CA VAL A 23 -6.24 -4.21 -3.01
C VAL A 23 -7.65 -3.89 -2.53
N ASP A 24 -8.59 -4.80 -2.74
CA ASP A 24 -9.97 -4.55 -2.35
C ASP A 24 -10.09 -4.41 -0.83
N SER A 25 -9.37 -5.25 -0.10
CA SER A 25 -9.41 -5.18 1.37
C SER A 25 -8.77 -3.89 1.86
N PHE A 26 -7.67 -3.49 1.23
CA PHE A 26 -7.03 -2.26 1.62
C PHE A 26 -7.96 -1.07 1.42
N TYR A 27 -8.58 -0.93 0.26
CA TYR A 27 -9.46 0.20 0.03
C TYR A 27 -10.71 0.13 0.90
N GLY A 28 -11.20 -1.10 1.17
CA GLY A 28 -12.32 -1.23 2.09
C GLY A 28 -11.99 -0.65 3.46
N ASN A 29 -10.78 -0.88 3.93
CA ASN A 29 -10.36 -0.35 5.22
C ASN A 29 -9.99 1.13 5.14
N ALA A 30 -9.26 1.51 4.10
CA ALA A 30 -8.73 2.87 4.00
C ALA A 30 -9.84 3.89 3.80
N ARG A 31 -10.91 3.53 3.10
CA ARG A 31 -12.00 4.46 2.89
C ARG A 31 -12.78 4.75 4.14
N LEU A 32 -12.65 3.88 5.15
CA LEU A 32 -13.29 4.14 6.44
C LEU A 32 -12.46 5.01 7.34
N ASP A 33 -11.22 5.25 6.99
CA ASP A 33 -10.35 6.07 7.81
C ASP A 33 -10.76 7.54 7.72
N PRO A 34 -10.89 8.24 8.83
CA PRO A 34 -11.38 9.63 8.78
C PRO A 34 -10.42 10.59 8.08
N LEU A 35 -9.15 10.27 7.98
CA LEU A 35 -8.21 11.14 7.29
C LEU A 35 -8.09 10.79 5.82
N LEU A 36 -7.97 9.51 5.50
CA LEU A 36 -7.76 9.09 4.11
C LEU A 36 -9.04 8.97 3.31
N GLY A 37 -10.14 8.55 3.96
CA GLY A 37 -11.38 8.30 3.24
C GLY A 37 -11.85 9.48 2.42
N PRO A 38 -11.91 10.68 3.00
CA PRO A 38 -12.37 11.83 2.24
C PRO A 38 -11.48 12.16 1.05
N ILE A 39 -10.18 11.90 1.15
CA ILE A 39 -9.27 12.15 0.04
C ILE A 39 -9.58 11.20 -1.11
N PHE A 40 -9.73 9.91 -0.78
CA PHE A 40 -10.06 8.94 -1.82
C PHE A 40 -11.39 9.27 -2.48
N ASP A 41 -12.40 9.63 -1.69
CA ASP A 41 -13.71 9.92 -2.24
C ASP A 41 -13.68 11.14 -3.14
N ARG A 42 -12.82 12.10 -2.85
CA ARG A 42 -12.72 13.31 -3.67
C ARG A 42 -11.94 13.06 -4.94
N VAL A 43 -10.90 12.24 -4.86
CA VAL A 43 -9.96 12.07 -5.97
C VAL A 43 -10.35 10.95 -6.91
N ILE A 44 -10.88 9.85 -6.36
CA ILE A 44 -11.22 8.70 -7.18
C ILE A 44 -12.69 8.78 -7.52
N ILE A 45 -12.96 9.14 -8.77
CA ILE A 45 -14.33 9.31 -9.22
C ILE A 45 -14.95 7.99 -9.65
N ASP A 46 -14.17 7.15 -10.31
CA ASP A 46 -14.68 5.89 -10.83
C ASP A 46 -13.88 4.74 -10.26
N TRP A 47 -14.42 4.12 -9.21
CA TRP A 47 -13.75 3.01 -8.55
C TRP A 47 -13.66 1.78 -9.44
N GLN A 48 -14.63 1.59 -10.33
CA GLN A 48 -14.59 0.44 -11.22
C GLN A 48 -13.44 0.53 -12.20
N GLU A 49 -13.01 1.74 -12.53
CA GLU A 49 -11.86 1.90 -13.39
C GLU A 49 -10.56 1.91 -12.58
N HIS A 50 -10.59 2.48 -11.39
CA HIS A 50 -9.40 2.64 -10.58
C HIS A 50 -8.88 1.30 -10.05
N LEU A 51 -9.78 0.44 -9.57
CA LEU A 51 -9.35 -0.80 -8.94
C LEU A 51 -8.55 -1.71 -9.87
N PRO A 52 -9.01 -1.95 -11.11
CA PRO A 52 -8.19 -2.80 -11.99
C PRO A 52 -6.80 -2.22 -12.25
N THR A 53 -6.67 -0.91 -12.31
CA THR A 53 -5.36 -0.28 -12.47
C THR A 53 -4.47 -0.60 -11.28
N MET A 54 -5.03 -0.58 -10.09
CA MET A 54 -4.24 -0.90 -8.90
C MET A 54 -3.91 -2.38 -8.82
N TYR A 55 -4.79 -3.25 -9.30
CA TYR A 55 -4.45 -4.67 -9.39
C TYR A 55 -3.22 -4.86 -10.28
N GLN A 56 -3.22 -4.21 -11.44
CA GLN A 56 -2.10 -4.34 -12.36
C GLN A 56 -0.81 -3.77 -11.78
N PHE A 57 -0.93 -2.64 -11.08
CA PHE A 57 0.23 -2.03 -10.45
C PHE A 57 0.89 -3.00 -9.46
N TRP A 58 0.09 -3.61 -8.58
CA TRP A 58 0.65 -4.50 -7.58
C TRP A 58 1.10 -5.83 -8.17
N GLU A 59 0.41 -6.33 -9.23
CA GLU A 59 0.90 -7.50 -9.92
C GLU A 59 2.28 -7.27 -10.51
N ARG A 60 2.50 -6.07 -11.06
CA ARG A 60 3.81 -5.76 -11.60
C ARG A 60 4.86 -5.75 -10.50
N LEU A 61 4.56 -5.14 -9.38
CA LEU A 61 5.53 -5.05 -8.29
C LEU A 61 5.85 -6.40 -7.69
N LEU A 62 4.83 -7.25 -7.51
CA LEU A 62 5.04 -8.50 -6.79
C LEU A 62 5.45 -9.64 -7.69
N PHE A 63 4.99 -9.66 -8.93
CA PHE A 63 5.23 -10.80 -9.81
C PHE A 63 5.94 -10.43 -11.10
N GLY A 64 6.10 -9.15 -11.37
CA GLY A 64 6.88 -8.72 -12.52
C GLY A 64 6.13 -8.71 -13.83
N TYR A 65 4.85 -9.04 -13.85
CA TYR A 65 4.10 -9.02 -15.08
C TYR A 65 2.81 -8.25 -14.88
N SER A 66 2.43 -7.46 -15.85
CA SER A 66 1.14 -6.82 -15.87
C SER A 66 1.12 -5.82 -17.02
N GLU A 67 -0.07 -5.28 -17.27
CA GLU A 67 -0.23 -4.27 -18.31
C GLU A 67 0.00 -2.86 -17.79
N TYR A 68 0.37 -2.72 -16.52
CA TYR A 68 0.48 -1.39 -15.93
C TYR A 68 1.59 -0.58 -16.56
N SER A 69 1.30 0.66 -16.92
CA SER A 69 2.30 1.57 -17.46
C SER A 69 2.15 2.98 -16.93
N GLY A 70 1.41 3.15 -15.85
CA GLY A 70 1.17 4.49 -15.33
C GLY A 70 2.31 5.03 -14.49
N ASN A 71 2.14 6.26 -14.03
CA ASN A 71 3.10 6.92 -13.15
C ASN A 71 2.35 7.36 -11.90
N PRO A 72 2.35 6.52 -10.86
CA PRO A 72 1.56 6.85 -9.67
C PRO A 72 2.05 8.07 -8.95
N PHE A 73 3.36 8.34 -8.96
CA PHE A 73 3.85 9.51 -8.26
C PHE A 73 3.28 10.78 -8.87
N GLN A 74 3.27 10.86 -10.19
CA GLN A 74 2.79 12.06 -10.85
C GLN A 74 1.34 12.34 -10.49
N LYS A 75 0.55 11.30 -10.34
CA LYS A 75 -0.86 11.48 -9.99
C LYS A 75 -1.04 11.99 -8.58
N HIS A 76 -0.05 11.84 -7.72
CA HIS A 76 -0.14 12.32 -6.35
C HIS A 76 0.37 13.74 -6.16
N LEU A 77 1.01 14.32 -7.18
CA LEU A 77 1.63 15.63 -7.03
C LEU A 77 0.64 16.73 -6.69
N ASN A 78 -0.59 16.59 -7.15
CA ASN A 78 -1.57 17.64 -6.94
C ASN A 78 -2.38 17.46 -5.66
N LEU A 79 -2.04 16.47 -4.83
CA LEU A 79 -2.76 16.25 -3.60
C LEU A 79 -2.05 16.97 -2.46
N SER A 80 -2.83 17.54 -1.57
CA SER A 80 -2.25 18.16 -0.38
C SER A 80 -2.08 17.10 0.69
N LEU A 81 -0.94 16.45 0.67
CA LEU A 81 -0.65 15.37 1.60
C LEU A 81 0.51 15.76 2.50
N ASP A 82 0.49 15.25 3.72
CA ASP A 82 1.62 15.42 4.61
C ASP A 82 2.01 14.07 5.17
N GLU A 83 2.97 14.09 6.09
CA GLU A 83 3.53 12.86 6.59
C GLU A 83 2.50 11.98 7.27
N GLU A 84 1.51 12.57 7.89
CA GLU A 84 0.51 11.79 8.60
C GLU A 84 -0.32 10.95 7.65
N HIS A 85 -0.62 11.49 6.46
CA HIS A 85 -1.36 10.73 5.46
C HIS A 85 -0.60 9.46 5.08
N PHE A 86 0.70 9.60 4.86
CA PHE A 86 1.49 8.45 4.46
C PHE A 86 1.67 7.46 5.59
N ALA A 87 1.80 7.94 6.82
CA ALA A 87 1.94 7.05 7.97
C ALA A 87 0.69 6.20 8.14
N ILE A 88 -0.48 6.82 8.01
CA ILE A 88 -1.73 6.09 8.15
C ILE A 88 -1.91 5.13 6.98
N TRP A 89 -1.55 5.55 5.77
CA TRP A 89 -1.64 4.68 4.61
C TRP A 89 -0.82 3.41 4.81
N VAL A 90 0.43 3.55 5.27
CA VAL A 90 1.28 2.39 5.52
C VAL A 90 0.69 1.52 6.62
N LYS A 91 0.20 2.14 7.67
CA LYS A 91 -0.36 1.39 8.78
C LYS A 91 -1.54 0.55 8.35
N ILE A 92 -2.47 1.15 7.60
CA ILE A 92 -3.65 0.42 7.15
C ILE A 92 -3.25 -0.66 6.17
N PHE A 93 -2.31 -0.36 5.27
CA PHE A 93 -1.88 -1.35 4.30
C PHE A 93 -1.25 -2.56 4.99
N THR A 94 -0.33 -2.31 5.93
CA THR A 94 0.33 -3.43 6.60
C THR A 94 -0.63 -4.22 7.46
N GLN A 95 -1.57 -3.55 8.11
CA GLN A 95 -2.58 -4.27 8.88
C GLN A 95 -3.45 -5.13 7.97
N THR A 96 -3.81 -4.60 6.81
CA THR A 96 -4.63 -5.35 5.87
C THR A 96 -3.90 -6.60 5.39
N ILE A 97 -2.61 -6.46 5.09
CA ILE A 97 -1.82 -7.61 4.69
C ILE A 97 -1.83 -8.66 5.79
N ASP A 98 -1.56 -8.23 7.03
CA ASP A 98 -1.44 -9.19 8.13
C ASP A 98 -2.75 -9.88 8.44
N GLU A 99 -3.87 -9.22 8.18
CA GLU A 99 -5.18 -9.82 8.41
C GLU A 99 -5.51 -10.89 7.38
N ASN A 100 -4.97 -10.78 6.19
CA ASN A 100 -5.39 -11.64 5.09
C ASN A 100 -4.32 -12.60 4.59
N PHE A 101 -3.06 -12.32 4.85
CA PHE A 101 -1.98 -13.10 4.24
C PHE A 101 -0.84 -13.34 5.20
N SER A 102 -0.03 -14.35 4.85
CA SER A 102 1.20 -14.63 5.56
C SER A 102 2.17 -15.29 4.58
N GLY A 103 3.40 -14.83 4.53
CA GLY A 103 4.38 -15.45 3.64
C GLY A 103 5.33 -14.44 3.04
N LEU A 104 6.18 -14.90 2.13
CA LEU A 104 7.22 -14.06 1.56
C LEU A 104 6.67 -12.92 0.73
N LYS A 105 5.64 -13.18 -0.07
CA LYS A 105 5.06 -12.11 -0.87
C LYS A 105 4.32 -11.11 0.00
N ALA A 106 3.69 -11.58 1.07
CA ALA A 106 3.04 -10.67 2.01
C ALA A 106 4.07 -9.74 2.63
N GLU A 107 5.22 -10.27 3.04
CA GLU A 107 6.26 -9.42 3.61
C GLU A 107 6.84 -8.47 2.57
N GLU A 108 6.97 -8.94 1.34
CA GLU A 108 7.46 -8.09 0.27
C GLU A 108 6.50 -6.95 0.00
N ALA A 109 5.20 -7.23 0.00
CA ALA A 109 4.20 -6.19 -0.24
C ALA A 109 4.29 -5.10 0.83
N LYS A 110 4.46 -5.50 2.09
CA LYS A 110 4.58 -4.53 3.17
C LYS A 110 5.85 -3.67 3.01
N ARG A 111 6.95 -4.31 2.62
CA ARG A 111 8.19 -3.58 2.40
C ARG A 111 8.06 -2.59 1.25
N LEU A 112 7.43 -3.04 0.16
CA LEU A 112 7.23 -2.17 -1.00
C LEU A 112 6.34 -0.99 -0.65
N ALA A 113 5.30 -1.22 0.14
CA ALA A 113 4.42 -0.12 0.54
C ALA A 113 5.20 0.93 1.32
N ARG A 114 6.04 0.50 2.25
CA ARG A 114 6.85 1.45 3.01
C ARG A 114 7.81 2.20 2.11
N ASN A 115 8.42 1.51 1.15
CA ASN A 115 9.35 2.15 0.23
C ASN A 115 8.63 3.16 -0.66
N ILE A 116 7.45 2.83 -1.14
CA ILE A 116 6.67 3.74 -1.96
C ILE A 116 6.31 4.99 -1.17
N ALA A 117 5.84 4.79 0.05
CA ALA A 117 5.46 5.94 0.88
C ALA A 117 6.67 6.83 1.16
N GLY A 118 7.81 6.23 1.47
CA GLY A 118 9.01 7.01 1.73
C GLY A 118 9.49 7.76 0.50
N SER A 119 9.47 7.10 -0.64
CA SER A 119 9.90 7.73 -1.88
C SER A 119 9.00 8.91 -2.26
N PHE A 120 7.67 8.72 -2.13
CA PHE A 120 6.75 9.80 -2.46
C PHE A 120 6.96 10.99 -1.55
N GLN A 121 7.14 10.74 -0.25
CA GLN A 121 7.36 11.84 0.69
C GLN A 121 8.61 12.62 0.36
N LEU A 122 9.69 11.92 0.06
CA LEU A 122 10.94 12.61 -0.28
C LEU A 122 10.78 13.45 -1.54
N ARG A 123 10.11 12.89 -2.53
CA ARG A 123 9.96 13.60 -3.79
C ARG A 123 8.97 14.76 -3.69
N MET A 124 8.08 14.71 -2.71
CA MET A 124 7.14 15.80 -2.48
C MET A 124 7.68 16.83 -1.50
N GLY A 125 8.91 16.62 -1.02
CA GLY A 125 9.50 17.57 -0.08
C GLY A 125 9.03 17.39 1.35
N ILE A 126 8.46 16.23 1.67
CA ILE A 126 8.00 15.95 3.01
C ILE A 126 9.06 15.15 3.73
N THR A 127 9.51 15.64 4.88
CA THR A 127 10.49 14.89 5.66
C THR A 127 9.73 14.01 6.64
N PRO A 128 9.86 12.72 6.54
CA PRO A 128 9.15 11.83 7.45
C PRO A 128 9.58 12.04 8.88
N VAL A 129 8.65 12.21 9.74
CA VAL A 129 8.93 12.28 11.10
C VAL A 129 8.99 10.97 11.65
N ASN A 130 9.80 10.13 11.24
CA ASN A 130 9.83 8.91 11.65
C ASN A 130 10.82 8.78 12.57
N HIS A 131 10.71 8.01 13.42
CA HIS A 131 11.60 7.75 14.29
C HIS A 131 12.62 6.90 13.78
N ASP A 132 12.62 6.54 12.56
CA ASP A 132 13.60 5.71 11.98
C ASP A 132 14.78 6.58 11.64
N PHE A 133 15.73 6.64 12.49
CA PHE A 133 16.91 7.41 12.26
C PHE A 133 17.67 7.02 11.06
N GLU A 134 17.61 5.78 10.67
CA GLU A 134 18.32 5.32 9.50
C GLU A 134 17.82 6.01 8.26
N ALA A 135 16.52 6.10 8.14
CA ALA A 135 15.94 6.75 6.98
C ALA A 135 16.38 8.20 6.91
N VAL A 136 16.43 8.86 8.06
CA VAL A 136 16.84 10.24 8.09
C VAL A 136 18.27 10.40 7.66
N LYS A 137 19.15 9.51 8.13
CA LYS A 137 20.54 9.60 7.77
C LYS A 137 20.71 9.42 6.28
N TYR A 138 20.05 8.46 5.71
CA TYR A 138 20.23 8.21 4.30
C TYR A 138 19.68 9.34 3.46
N SER A 139 18.61 9.96 3.89
CA SER A 139 18.02 11.00 3.09
C SER A 139 18.92 12.22 3.02
N ARG A 140 19.91 12.34 3.88
CA ARG A 140 20.83 13.44 3.82
C ARG A 140 22.04 13.15 3.00
N SER A 141 22.20 11.93 2.62
CA SER A 141 23.31 11.57 1.79
C SER A 141 22.99 11.75 0.35
#